data_dd42aac03ec481e292cab385b77c1d12
#
_entry.id   dd42aac03ec481e292cab385b77c1d12
#
_cell.length_a   1.000
_cell.length_b   1.000
_cell.length_c   1.000
_cell.angle_alpha   90.00
_cell.angle_beta   90.00
_cell.angle_gamma   90.00
#
_symmetry.space_group_name_H-M   'P 1'
#
loop_
_entity.id
_entity.type
_entity.pdbx_description
1 polymer ?
#
loop_
_entity_poly.entity_id
_entity_poly.type
_entity_poly.pdbx_seq_one_letter_code
_entity_poly.pdbx_strand_id
1 'polypeptide(L)'
;MADLALSGADLDVLELALTVGVPLRGAGPGVLTDPERTPVAEVDGEGAVRPLRPLAPRPEHAVPGVVGLDDPSVRGAAAIVLDALPTRSQVAVADTLPGAVVFVALVGRGRRGVAPGPLLGAVRAAATAWVSRTGRTAVVVALPWSLTARPTVLPVPPELDGADALAGWLTRTCGVQEAVVLGERDEHRVLAALEGDAAGAARALYPPEVLPFHRGERDGGLVVLLTGLSGSGKSTVARHVAARLTETGRVVSLLDGDEVRQLLSAGLGFDAASRAMNVRRIGWVAARIAEAGGTVLAAPIAPFADGRAEVRRMAEEAGARFVLVHVATPLEVCEARDRKGLYAAARVGTVTEFTGVSSPYEAPTDADVTIDTSAGTVEEAAAQVLAAIPGGAA
;
A
#
# COMPACT_ATOMS: atom_id res chain seq x y z
N MET A 1 11.22 -7.88 -31.31
CA MET A 1 10.95 -8.40 -29.95
C MET A 1 10.24 -7.29 -29.22
N ALA A 2 9.09 -7.58 -28.62
CA ALA A 2 8.39 -6.57 -27.84
C ALA A 2 9.07 -6.47 -26.46
N ASP A 3 9.45 -5.24 -26.07
CA ASP A 3 9.89 -4.96 -24.71
C ASP A 3 8.65 -5.01 -23.80
N LEU A 4 8.60 -5.99 -22.90
CA LEU A 4 7.48 -6.19 -21.97
C LEU A 4 7.85 -5.57 -20.62
N ALA A 5 7.18 -4.48 -20.24
CA ALA A 5 7.34 -3.84 -18.94
C ALA A 5 6.60 -4.65 -17.86
N LEU A 6 7.33 -5.09 -16.84
CA LEU A 6 6.84 -5.96 -15.78
C LEU A 6 6.13 -5.16 -14.68
N SER A 7 5.00 -5.67 -14.20
CA SER A 7 4.35 -5.22 -12.95
C SER A 7 5.10 -5.73 -11.71
N GLY A 8 4.67 -5.30 -10.51
CA GLY A 8 5.22 -5.84 -9.27
C GLY A 8 5.06 -7.36 -9.14
N ALA A 9 3.88 -7.89 -9.51
CA ALA A 9 3.63 -9.33 -9.47
C ALA A 9 4.41 -10.09 -10.55
N ASP A 10 4.63 -9.49 -11.73
CA ASP A 10 5.50 -10.08 -12.78
C ASP A 10 6.96 -10.17 -12.29
N LEU A 11 7.45 -9.17 -11.56
CA LEU A 11 8.79 -9.20 -10.97
C LEU A 11 8.93 -10.31 -9.91
N ASP A 12 7.88 -10.67 -9.20
CA ASP A 12 7.89 -11.80 -8.26
C ASP A 12 8.04 -13.14 -9.00
N VAL A 13 7.31 -13.31 -10.10
CA VAL A 13 7.44 -14.48 -10.99
C VAL A 13 8.85 -14.57 -11.57
N LEU A 14 9.40 -13.45 -12.04
CA LEU A 14 10.76 -13.39 -12.56
C LEU A 14 11.80 -13.74 -11.50
N GLU A 15 11.66 -13.22 -10.29
CA GLU A 15 12.58 -13.50 -9.18
C GLU A 15 12.57 -14.99 -8.82
N LEU A 16 11.39 -15.63 -8.75
CA LEU A 16 11.29 -17.06 -8.51
C LEU A 16 11.89 -17.88 -9.66
N ALA A 17 11.70 -17.46 -10.91
CA ALA A 17 12.33 -18.12 -12.06
C ALA A 17 13.86 -18.09 -11.97
N LEU A 18 14.43 -16.95 -11.55
CA LEU A 18 15.89 -16.78 -11.46
C LEU A 18 16.51 -17.42 -10.20
N THR A 19 15.79 -17.45 -9.08
CA THR A 19 16.36 -17.92 -7.80
C THR A 19 16.14 -19.40 -7.54
N VAL A 20 15.00 -19.93 -7.96
CA VAL A 20 14.62 -21.33 -7.70
C VAL A 20 14.30 -22.12 -8.97
N GLY A 21 14.54 -21.53 -10.15
CA GLY A 21 14.47 -22.23 -11.44
C GLY A 21 13.04 -22.57 -11.89
N VAL A 22 12.03 -21.82 -11.47
CA VAL A 22 10.65 -22.00 -11.96
C VAL A 22 10.58 -21.56 -13.42
N PRO A 23 10.26 -22.46 -14.38
CA PRO A 23 10.22 -22.10 -15.80
C PRO A 23 9.02 -21.22 -16.13
N LEU A 24 9.22 -20.19 -16.94
CA LEU A 24 8.17 -19.30 -17.43
C LEU A 24 7.46 -19.90 -18.67
N ARG A 25 6.87 -21.06 -18.53
CA ARG A 25 6.19 -21.76 -19.64
C ARG A 25 5.03 -20.93 -20.17
N GLY A 26 5.03 -20.65 -21.47
CA GLY A 26 4.01 -19.84 -22.14
C GLY A 26 4.35 -18.35 -22.20
N ALA A 27 5.44 -17.89 -21.58
CA ALA A 27 6.03 -16.61 -21.92
C ALA A 27 6.67 -16.73 -23.30
N GLY A 28 6.33 -15.82 -24.24
CA GLY A 28 7.01 -15.75 -25.53
C GLY A 28 8.47 -15.33 -25.37
N PRO A 29 9.36 -15.72 -26.30
CA PRO A 29 10.75 -15.30 -26.24
C PRO A 29 10.88 -13.77 -26.35
N GLY A 30 11.66 -13.17 -25.48
CA GLY A 30 11.83 -11.71 -25.47
C GLY A 30 12.67 -11.19 -24.32
N VAL A 31 12.86 -9.88 -24.33
CA VAL A 31 13.54 -9.14 -23.27
C VAL A 31 12.49 -8.62 -22.29
N LEU A 32 12.67 -8.94 -21.02
CA LEU A 32 11.86 -8.45 -19.91
C LEU A 32 12.49 -7.16 -19.38
N THR A 33 11.67 -6.14 -19.17
CA THR A 33 12.09 -4.85 -18.64
C THR A 33 11.39 -4.55 -17.32
N ASP A 34 12.06 -3.83 -16.42
CA ASP A 34 11.43 -3.28 -15.22
C ASP A 34 10.44 -2.15 -15.58
N PRO A 35 9.69 -1.59 -14.60
CA PRO A 35 8.78 -0.48 -14.86
C PRO A 35 9.46 0.78 -15.45
N GLU A 36 10.78 0.91 -15.26
CA GLU A 36 11.61 2.00 -15.83
C GLU A 36 12.11 1.68 -17.24
N ARG A 37 11.64 0.56 -17.83
CA ARG A 37 12.02 0.02 -19.14
C ARG A 37 13.50 -0.37 -19.27
N THR A 38 14.15 -0.69 -18.14
CA THR A 38 15.52 -1.21 -18.17
C THR A 38 15.49 -2.73 -18.35
N PRO A 39 16.24 -3.31 -19.30
CA PRO A 39 16.31 -4.76 -19.49
C PRO A 39 16.82 -5.47 -18.23
N VAL A 40 16.09 -6.47 -17.75
CA VAL A 40 16.41 -7.22 -16.53
C VAL A 40 16.70 -8.69 -16.81
N ALA A 41 16.02 -9.29 -17.78
CA ALA A 41 16.23 -10.70 -18.15
C ALA A 41 15.82 -10.97 -19.60
N GLU A 42 16.27 -12.10 -20.12
CA GLU A 42 15.78 -12.70 -21.36
C GLU A 42 15.06 -14.00 -21.07
N VAL A 43 13.98 -14.24 -21.82
CA VAL A 43 13.26 -15.52 -21.84
C VAL A 43 13.45 -16.15 -23.21
N ASP A 44 13.78 -17.43 -23.26
CA ASP A 44 13.86 -18.18 -24.52
C ASP A 44 12.52 -18.79 -24.93
N GLY A 45 12.50 -19.51 -26.05
CA GLY A 45 11.28 -20.19 -26.55
C GLY A 45 10.78 -21.34 -25.70
N GLU A 46 11.57 -21.84 -24.76
CA GLU A 46 11.24 -22.93 -23.84
C GLU A 46 10.82 -22.40 -22.45
N GLY A 47 10.90 -21.10 -22.24
CA GLY A 47 10.58 -20.41 -20.98
C GLY A 47 11.73 -20.40 -19.97
N ALA A 48 12.96 -20.74 -20.40
CA ALA A 48 14.13 -20.58 -19.57
C ALA A 48 14.54 -19.09 -19.47
N VAL A 49 14.86 -18.66 -18.27
CA VAL A 49 15.14 -17.25 -17.96
C VAL A 49 16.63 -17.05 -17.74
N ARG A 50 17.21 -16.10 -18.47
CA ARG A 50 18.59 -15.68 -18.31
C ARG A 50 18.65 -14.23 -17.79
N PRO A 51 19.25 -13.98 -16.60
CA PRO A 51 19.38 -12.63 -16.11
C PRO A 51 20.35 -11.83 -17.01
N LEU A 52 19.97 -10.60 -17.34
CA LEU A 52 20.84 -9.63 -18.02
C LEU A 52 21.59 -8.77 -17.00
N ARG A 53 21.05 -8.64 -15.81
CA ARG A 53 21.66 -7.99 -14.66
C ARG A 53 21.18 -8.64 -13.36
N PRO A 54 21.92 -8.54 -12.23
CA PRO A 54 21.40 -8.97 -10.94
C PRO A 54 20.14 -8.19 -10.57
N LEU A 55 19.12 -8.89 -10.07
CA LEU A 55 18.00 -8.22 -9.42
C LEU A 55 18.48 -7.62 -8.10
N ALA A 56 17.97 -6.44 -7.76
CA ALA A 56 18.25 -5.85 -6.46
C ALA A 56 17.71 -6.80 -5.36
N PRO A 57 18.56 -7.11 -4.34
CA PRO A 57 18.12 -7.97 -3.23
C PRO A 57 16.94 -7.32 -2.51
N ARG A 58 15.97 -8.13 -2.13
CA ARG A 58 14.83 -7.64 -1.35
C ARG A 58 15.27 -7.31 0.08
N PRO A 59 14.76 -6.21 0.66
CA PRO A 59 14.98 -5.91 2.06
C PRO A 59 14.56 -7.06 2.99
N GLU A 60 13.51 -7.79 2.63
CA GLU A 60 12.98 -8.92 3.39
C GLU A 60 13.98 -10.08 3.52
N HIS A 61 14.84 -10.30 2.52
CA HIS A 61 15.88 -11.33 2.56
C HIS A 61 17.09 -10.93 3.42
N ALA A 62 17.28 -9.64 3.66
CA ALA A 62 18.35 -9.13 4.52
C ALA A 62 17.98 -9.08 6.01
N VAL A 63 16.77 -9.49 6.38
CA VAL A 63 16.29 -9.45 7.76
C VAL A 63 16.96 -10.57 8.58
N PRO A 64 17.58 -10.29 9.74
CA PRO A 64 18.22 -11.30 10.56
C PRO A 64 17.25 -12.43 10.96
N GLY A 65 17.70 -13.68 10.81
CA GLY A 65 16.89 -14.87 11.12
C GLY A 65 15.90 -15.30 10.02
N VAL A 66 15.95 -14.65 8.85
CA VAL A 66 15.30 -15.12 7.62
C VAL A 66 16.33 -15.87 6.79
N VAL A 67 15.98 -17.06 6.32
CA VAL A 67 16.86 -17.91 5.50
C VAL A 67 16.31 -18.07 4.08
N GLY A 68 17.15 -18.45 3.14
CA GLY A 68 16.74 -18.80 1.77
C GLY A 68 16.03 -20.15 1.72
N LEU A 69 15.30 -20.41 0.64
CA LEU A 69 14.67 -21.72 0.41
C LEU A 69 15.66 -22.87 0.21
N ASP A 70 16.89 -22.54 -0.17
CA ASP A 70 18.03 -23.45 -0.35
C ASP A 70 18.79 -23.76 0.94
N ASP A 71 18.46 -23.07 2.04
CA ASP A 71 19.08 -23.30 3.34
C ASP A 71 18.89 -24.74 3.79
N PRO A 72 19.96 -25.42 4.28
CA PRO A 72 19.88 -26.82 4.73
C PRO A 72 18.83 -27.06 5.82
N SER A 73 18.50 -26.06 6.64
CA SER A 73 17.48 -26.18 7.69
C SER A 73 16.04 -26.28 7.17
N VAL A 74 15.81 -25.96 5.90
CA VAL A 74 14.50 -26.07 5.24
C VAL A 74 14.23 -27.51 4.83
N ARG A 75 15.28 -28.25 4.44
CA ARG A 75 15.12 -29.63 3.95
C ARG A 75 14.72 -30.58 5.08
N GLY A 76 13.70 -31.39 4.82
CA GLY A 76 13.18 -32.36 5.78
C GLY A 76 12.35 -31.76 6.92
N ALA A 77 12.20 -30.44 6.97
CA ALA A 77 11.30 -29.77 7.90
C ALA A 77 9.86 -29.75 7.34
N ALA A 78 8.88 -29.59 8.21
CA ALA A 78 7.51 -29.30 7.79
C ALA A 78 7.30 -27.80 7.58
N ALA A 79 6.54 -27.39 6.57
CA ALA A 79 6.33 -25.99 6.23
C ALA A 79 4.92 -25.51 6.53
N ILE A 80 4.79 -24.33 7.13
CA ILE A 80 3.55 -23.56 7.22
C ILE A 80 3.71 -22.31 6.36
N VAL A 81 2.84 -22.16 5.38
CA VAL A 81 2.84 -21.04 4.45
C VAL A 81 1.74 -20.08 4.81
N LEU A 82 2.10 -18.81 4.98
CA LEU A 82 1.25 -17.74 5.50
C LEU A 82 1.19 -16.59 4.50
N ASP A 83 0.00 -16.30 3.97
CA ASP A 83 -0.29 -15.15 3.09
C ASP A 83 -1.03 -14.02 3.83
N ALA A 84 -1.23 -14.14 5.14
CA ALA A 84 -1.84 -13.17 6.02
C ALA A 84 -1.15 -13.18 7.39
N LEU A 85 -1.51 -12.26 8.29
CA LEU A 85 -1.01 -12.30 9.68
C LEU A 85 -1.37 -13.62 10.35
N PRO A 86 -0.39 -14.30 11.00
CA PRO A 86 -0.64 -15.60 11.61
C PRO A 86 -1.65 -15.49 12.77
N THR A 87 -2.78 -16.19 12.64
CA THR A 87 -3.76 -16.33 13.72
C THR A 87 -3.33 -17.37 14.75
N ARG A 88 -3.99 -17.38 15.93
CA ARG A 88 -3.75 -18.40 16.97
C ARG A 88 -3.99 -19.81 16.45
N SER A 89 -5.06 -20.02 15.70
CA SER A 89 -5.36 -21.32 15.07
C SER A 89 -4.31 -21.74 14.05
N GLN A 90 -3.83 -20.80 13.24
CA GLN A 90 -2.80 -21.06 12.25
C GLN A 90 -1.44 -21.38 12.91
N VAL A 91 -1.04 -20.65 13.95
CA VAL A 91 0.17 -20.99 14.71
C VAL A 91 0.04 -22.32 15.42
N ALA A 92 -1.16 -22.68 15.91
CA ALA A 92 -1.40 -23.99 16.53
C ALA A 92 -1.26 -25.17 15.55
N VAL A 93 -1.43 -24.96 14.24
CA VAL A 93 -1.14 -26.00 13.23
C VAL A 93 0.33 -26.44 13.31
N ALA A 94 1.26 -25.54 13.64
CA ALA A 94 2.67 -25.89 13.82
C ALA A 94 2.90 -26.95 14.92
N ASP A 95 2.02 -27.01 15.92
CA ASP A 95 2.13 -28.01 17.01
C ASP A 95 1.84 -29.44 16.49
N THR A 96 1.04 -29.57 15.45
CA THR A 96 0.65 -30.86 14.87
C THR A 96 1.68 -31.41 13.88
N LEU A 97 2.58 -30.55 13.37
CA LEU A 97 3.58 -30.93 12.39
C LEU A 97 4.78 -31.61 13.04
N PRO A 98 5.42 -32.59 12.38
CA PRO A 98 6.57 -33.31 12.94
C PRO A 98 7.87 -32.48 12.84
N GLY A 99 8.82 -32.76 13.71
CA GLY A 99 10.22 -32.28 13.62
C GLY A 99 10.39 -30.76 13.67
N ALA A 100 11.29 -30.22 12.86
CA ALA A 100 11.51 -28.79 12.68
C ALA A 100 10.41 -28.19 11.79
N VAL A 101 10.11 -26.90 12.00
CA VAL A 101 9.08 -26.20 11.24
C VAL A 101 9.65 -24.99 10.49
N VAL A 102 9.29 -24.86 9.22
CA VAL A 102 9.57 -23.69 8.40
C VAL A 102 8.32 -22.81 8.34
N PHE A 103 8.43 -21.59 8.83
CA PHE A 103 7.39 -20.58 8.66
C PHE A 103 7.68 -19.78 7.38
N VAL A 104 6.87 -19.97 6.36
CA VAL A 104 7.03 -19.31 5.05
C VAL A 104 6.08 -18.12 4.99
N ALA A 105 6.64 -16.90 4.95
CA ALA A 105 5.87 -15.69 4.72
C ALA A 105 5.81 -15.39 3.23
N LEU A 106 4.62 -15.26 2.66
CA LEU A 106 4.43 -14.87 1.26
C LEU A 106 4.53 -13.35 1.13
N VAL A 107 5.69 -12.86 0.73
CA VAL A 107 6.04 -11.43 0.65
C VAL A 107 5.95 -10.87 -0.77
N GLY A 108 5.05 -11.37 -1.57
CA GLY A 108 4.86 -10.93 -2.96
C GLY A 108 4.41 -9.47 -3.08
N ARG A 109 4.82 -8.83 -4.20
CA ARG A 109 4.38 -7.49 -4.58
C ARG A 109 2.96 -7.52 -5.12
N GLY A 110 2.21 -6.41 -5.02
CA GLY A 110 0.85 -6.32 -5.55
C GLY A 110 -0.19 -7.17 -4.82
N ARG A 111 0.15 -7.71 -3.65
CA ARG A 111 -0.79 -8.42 -2.77
C ARG A 111 -1.82 -7.45 -2.18
N ARG A 112 -2.99 -7.98 -1.84
CA ARG A 112 -3.99 -7.25 -1.03
C ARG A 112 -3.78 -7.55 0.45
N GLY A 113 -4.11 -6.61 1.33
CA GLY A 113 -4.00 -6.78 2.78
C GLY A 113 -2.68 -6.30 3.37
N VAL A 114 -2.05 -7.07 4.24
CA VAL A 114 -0.87 -6.66 5.00
C VAL A 114 0.37 -6.53 4.10
N ALA A 115 1.10 -5.42 4.20
CA ALA A 115 2.34 -5.21 3.44
C ALA A 115 3.42 -6.27 3.78
N PRO A 116 4.37 -6.55 2.86
CA PRO A 116 5.40 -7.59 3.03
C PRO A 116 6.20 -7.48 4.33
N GLY A 117 6.69 -6.29 4.68
CA GLY A 117 7.51 -6.08 5.88
C GLY A 117 6.77 -6.40 7.19
N PRO A 118 5.59 -5.82 7.46
CA PRO A 118 4.76 -6.19 8.61
C PRO A 118 4.38 -7.68 8.66
N LEU A 119 4.05 -8.29 7.52
CA LEU A 119 3.77 -9.74 7.48
C LEU A 119 4.98 -10.55 7.92
N LEU A 120 6.15 -10.28 7.36
CA LEU A 120 7.38 -10.97 7.73
C LEU A 120 7.71 -10.77 9.20
N GLY A 121 7.54 -9.55 9.72
CA GLY A 121 7.71 -9.24 11.15
C GLY A 121 6.80 -10.08 12.03
N ALA A 122 5.53 -10.18 11.68
CA ALA A 122 4.53 -10.98 12.41
C ALA A 122 4.85 -12.48 12.39
N VAL A 123 5.23 -13.02 11.23
CA VAL A 123 5.60 -14.44 11.07
C VAL A 123 6.85 -14.76 11.90
N ARG A 124 7.86 -13.86 11.90
CA ARG A 124 9.06 -14.03 12.74
C ARG A 124 8.74 -13.99 14.23
N ALA A 125 7.90 -13.06 14.66
CA ALA A 125 7.47 -12.98 16.06
C ALA A 125 6.74 -14.26 16.49
N ALA A 126 5.81 -14.74 15.67
CA ALA A 126 5.09 -15.99 15.91
C ALA A 126 6.03 -17.21 15.95
N ALA A 127 6.97 -17.32 15.01
CA ALA A 127 7.96 -18.39 14.98
C ALA A 127 8.86 -18.36 16.23
N THR A 128 9.34 -17.19 16.64
CA THR A 128 10.18 -17.02 17.84
C THR A 128 9.43 -17.42 19.10
N ALA A 129 8.17 -16.98 19.27
CA ALA A 129 7.34 -17.35 20.40
C ALA A 129 7.03 -18.86 20.41
N TRP A 130 6.79 -19.44 19.22
CA TRP A 130 6.56 -20.87 19.07
C TRP A 130 7.79 -21.70 19.50
N VAL A 131 9.00 -21.31 19.05
CA VAL A 131 10.28 -21.93 19.49
C VAL A 131 10.43 -21.84 21.00
N SER A 132 10.20 -20.65 21.59
CA SER A 132 10.31 -20.44 23.05
C SER A 132 9.34 -21.31 23.84
N ARG A 133 8.13 -21.52 23.33
CA ARG A 133 7.07 -22.31 23.97
C ARG A 133 7.31 -23.83 23.84
N THR A 134 7.77 -24.27 22.67
CA THR A 134 7.84 -25.71 22.35
C THR A 134 9.21 -26.33 22.54
N GLY A 135 10.27 -25.51 22.56
CA GLY A 135 11.68 -25.97 22.54
C GLY A 135 12.13 -26.61 21.20
N ARG A 136 11.25 -26.57 20.19
CA ARG A 136 11.52 -27.14 18.85
C ARG A 136 12.21 -26.11 17.97
N THR A 137 12.84 -26.58 16.89
CA THR A 137 13.53 -25.72 15.92
C THR A 137 12.55 -25.15 14.91
N ALA A 138 12.65 -23.84 14.63
CA ALA A 138 11.96 -23.22 13.51
C ALA A 138 12.90 -22.25 12.78
N VAL A 139 12.66 -22.10 11.48
CA VAL A 139 13.26 -21.08 10.63
C VAL A 139 12.15 -20.34 9.88
N VAL A 140 12.48 -19.12 9.43
CA VAL A 140 11.55 -18.29 8.67
C VAL A 140 12.10 -18.06 7.26
N VAL A 141 11.25 -18.27 6.27
CA VAL A 141 11.54 -18.02 4.86
C VAL A 141 10.63 -16.90 4.35
N ALA A 142 11.21 -15.96 3.62
CA ALA A 142 10.47 -14.94 2.87
C ALA A 142 10.36 -15.40 1.41
N LEU A 143 9.16 -15.82 0.98
CA LEU A 143 8.92 -16.25 -0.39
C LEU A 143 8.32 -15.09 -1.20
N PRO A 144 8.94 -14.64 -2.30
CA PRO A 144 8.47 -13.54 -3.13
C PRO A 144 7.27 -13.95 -3.98
N TRP A 145 6.16 -14.31 -3.35
CA TRP A 145 4.91 -14.72 -3.97
C TRP A 145 3.71 -14.23 -3.15
N SER A 146 2.54 -14.22 -3.76
CA SER A 146 1.25 -14.05 -3.08
C SER A 146 0.17 -14.84 -3.80
N LEU A 147 -0.71 -15.49 -3.05
CA LEU A 147 -1.84 -16.22 -3.60
C LEU A 147 -2.92 -15.30 -4.19
N THR A 148 -2.90 -14.02 -3.82
CA THR A 148 -3.90 -13.03 -4.24
C THR A 148 -3.41 -12.12 -5.37
N ALA A 149 -2.09 -11.96 -5.54
CA ALA A 149 -1.51 -11.18 -6.62
C ALA A 149 -1.66 -11.91 -7.96
N ARG A 150 -1.84 -11.13 -9.04
CA ARG A 150 -1.87 -11.67 -10.41
C ARG A 150 -0.88 -10.91 -11.26
N PRO A 151 0.09 -11.60 -11.86
CA PRO A 151 0.96 -11.00 -12.87
C PRO A 151 0.12 -10.59 -14.08
N THR A 152 0.57 -9.56 -14.79
CA THR A 152 -0.14 -8.98 -15.93
C THR A 152 0.49 -9.34 -17.28
N VAL A 153 1.77 -9.64 -17.27
CA VAL A 153 2.58 -9.91 -18.47
C VAL A 153 3.09 -11.36 -18.48
N LEU A 154 3.57 -11.84 -17.33
CA LEU A 154 4.09 -13.19 -17.21
C LEU A 154 2.98 -14.17 -16.83
N PRO A 155 3.01 -15.40 -17.33
CA PRO A 155 2.08 -16.44 -16.90
C PRO A 155 2.32 -16.81 -15.44
N VAL A 156 1.25 -17.11 -14.70
CA VAL A 156 1.38 -17.73 -13.38
C VAL A 156 1.93 -19.14 -13.58
N PRO A 157 3.09 -19.48 -12.99
CA PRO A 157 3.56 -20.86 -13.04
C PRO A 157 2.53 -21.81 -12.43
N PRO A 158 2.17 -22.91 -13.13
CA PRO A 158 1.17 -23.87 -12.62
C PRO A 158 1.52 -24.40 -11.22
N GLU A 159 2.79 -24.46 -10.90
CA GLU A 159 3.32 -24.91 -9.62
C GLU A 159 3.00 -23.96 -8.46
N LEU A 160 2.63 -22.72 -8.76
CA LEU A 160 2.35 -21.65 -7.79
C LEU A 160 0.88 -21.19 -7.84
N ASP A 161 0.08 -21.75 -8.76
CA ASP A 161 -1.31 -21.34 -8.94
C ASP A 161 -2.24 -22.05 -7.93
N GLY A 162 -2.29 -21.49 -6.75
CA GLY A 162 -3.12 -21.94 -5.64
C GLY A 162 -2.35 -22.67 -4.53
N ALA A 163 -3.05 -22.90 -3.44
CA ALA A 163 -2.47 -23.44 -2.21
C ALA A 163 -1.87 -24.83 -2.38
N ASP A 164 -2.60 -25.75 -3.02
CA ASP A 164 -2.17 -27.14 -3.21
C ASP A 164 -0.98 -27.23 -4.17
N ALA A 165 -0.97 -26.42 -5.23
CA ALA A 165 0.14 -26.37 -6.18
C ALA A 165 1.41 -25.86 -5.50
N LEU A 166 1.31 -24.79 -4.72
CA LEU A 166 2.42 -24.21 -3.94
C LEU A 166 2.95 -25.20 -2.90
N ALA A 167 2.08 -25.88 -2.15
CA ALA A 167 2.48 -26.91 -1.19
C ALA A 167 3.24 -28.05 -1.87
N GLY A 168 2.71 -28.56 -2.99
CA GLY A 168 3.36 -29.59 -3.78
C GLY A 168 4.71 -29.14 -4.37
N TRP A 169 4.82 -27.89 -4.77
CA TRP A 169 6.09 -27.33 -5.26
C TRP A 169 7.14 -27.24 -4.15
N LEU A 170 6.78 -26.74 -2.96
CA LEU A 170 7.70 -26.66 -1.81
C LEU A 170 8.25 -28.05 -1.43
N THR A 171 7.39 -29.08 -1.41
CA THR A 171 7.84 -30.46 -1.11
C THR A 171 8.79 -31.00 -2.16
N ARG A 172 8.47 -30.84 -3.44
CA ARG A 172 9.29 -31.39 -4.53
C ARG A 172 10.60 -30.63 -4.74
N THR A 173 10.57 -29.27 -4.65
CA THR A 173 11.69 -28.42 -5.05
C THR A 173 12.57 -28.05 -3.88
N CYS A 174 11.99 -27.68 -2.74
CA CYS A 174 12.73 -27.25 -1.55
C CYS A 174 13.02 -28.40 -0.58
N GLY A 175 12.43 -29.59 -0.81
CA GLY A 175 12.66 -30.78 -0.02
C GLY A 175 12.06 -30.71 1.39
N VAL A 176 11.01 -29.89 1.61
CA VAL A 176 10.25 -29.95 2.86
C VAL A 176 9.48 -31.27 2.93
N GLN A 177 9.30 -31.80 4.13
CA GLN A 177 8.62 -33.08 4.34
C GLN A 177 7.14 -33.01 3.97
N GLU A 178 6.49 -31.95 4.41
CA GLU A 178 5.10 -31.59 4.08
C GLU A 178 4.95 -30.07 4.14
N ALA A 179 3.96 -29.52 3.42
CA ALA A 179 3.65 -28.11 3.43
C ALA A 179 2.15 -27.87 3.59
N VAL A 180 1.78 -27.03 4.53
CA VAL A 180 0.41 -26.59 4.78
C VAL A 180 0.29 -25.11 4.43
N VAL A 181 -0.54 -24.79 3.45
CA VAL A 181 -0.79 -23.41 3.02
C VAL A 181 -2.07 -22.90 3.70
N LEU A 182 -1.93 -21.88 4.52
CA LEU A 182 -2.99 -21.31 5.33
C LEU A 182 -3.38 -19.93 4.75
N GLY A 183 -4.59 -19.83 4.24
CA GLY A 183 -5.14 -18.59 3.66
C GLY A 183 -6.05 -17.82 4.64
N GLU A 184 -6.53 -16.64 4.20
CA GLU A 184 -7.34 -15.68 4.98
C GLU A 184 -8.72 -16.20 5.47
N ARG A 185 -9.13 -17.43 5.18
CA ARG A 185 -10.53 -17.86 5.34
C ARG A 185 -11.10 -17.80 6.75
N ASP A 186 -10.27 -17.79 7.80
CA ASP A 186 -10.72 -17.78 9.19
C ASP A 186 -10.92 -16.37 9.76
N GLU A 187 -10.24 -15.35 9.24
CA GLU A 187 -10.32 -13.98 9.73
C GLU A 187 -11.72 -13.38 9.59
N HIS A 188 -12.33 -13.51 8.42
CA HIS A 188 -13.63 -12.92 8.14
C HIS A 188 -14.77 -13.48 9.00
N ARG A 189 -14.69 -14.75 9.40
CA ARG A 189 -15.70 -15.38 10.27
C ARG A 189 -15.63 -14.91 11.71
N VAL A 190 -14.42 -14.71 12.24
CA VAL A 190 -14.23 -14.25 13.62
C VAL A 190 -14.51 -12.76 13.74
N LEU A 191 -14.08 -11.97 12.76
CA LEU A 191 -14.37 -10.52 12.72
C LEU A 191 -15.86 -10.23 12.57
N ALA A 192 -16.57 -10.98 11.72
CA ALA A 192 -18.02 -10.85 11.56
C ALA A 192 -18.84 -11.26 12.81
N ALA A 193 -18.29 -12.14 13.65
CA ALA A 193 -18.97 -12.60 14.87
C ALA A 193 -18.81 -11.62 16.06
N LEU A 194 -17.90 -10.64 15.97
CA LEU A 194 -17.56 -9.69 17.03
C LEU A 194 -17.87 -8.24 16.61
N GLU A 195 -19.03 -8.03 15.98
CA GLU A 195 -19.52 -6.71 15.57
C GLU A 195 -19.44 -5.72 16.75
N GLY A 196 -18.59 -4.68 16.59
CA GLY A 196 -18.48 -3.56 17.52
C GLY A 196 -17.23 -3.51 18.41
N ASP A 197 -16.48 -4.60 18.59
CA ASP A 197 -15.19 -4.60 19.34
C ASP A 197 -14.04 -5.13 18.49
N ALA A 198 -13.54 -4.30 17.58
CA ALA A 198 -12.42 -4.65 16.70
C ALA A 198 -11.12 -4.98 17.49
N ALA A 199 -10.90 -4.33 18.64
CA ALA A 199 -9.72 -4.60 19.48
C ALA A 199 -9.84 -5.94 20.21
N GLY A 200 -11.04 -6.27 20.70
CA GLY A 200 -11.32 -7.59 21.29
C GLY A 200 -11.23 -8.70 20.25
N ALA A 201 -11.78 -8.48 19.06
CA ALA A 201 -11.66 -9.40 17.93
C ALA A 201 -10.21 -9.68 17.56
N ALA A 202 -9.38 -8.65 17.43
CA ALA A 202 -7.95 -8.81 17.14
C ALA A 202 -7.24 -9.64 18.25
N ARG A 203 -7.51 -9.35 19.53
CA ARG A 203 -6.93 -10.11 20.65
C ARG A 203 -7.39 -11.57 20.71
N ALA A 204 -8.61 -11.85 20.28
CA ALA A 204 -9.12 -13.21 20.17
C ALA A 204 -8.48 -13.97 19.01
N LEU A 205 -8.28 -13.30 17.88
CA LEU A 205 -7.79 -13.90 16.64
C LEU A 205 -6.27 -14.08 16.62
N TYR A 206 -5.52 -13.05 17.05
CA TYR A 206 -4.06 -13.04 16.92
C TYR A 206 -3.36 -13.37 18.25
N PRO A 207 -2.19 -14.07 18.19
CA PRO A 207 -1.32 -14.20 19.34
C PRO A 207 -0.78 -12.82 19.80
N PRO A 208 -0.41 -12.65 21.10
CA PRO A 208 0.09 -11.37 21.60
C PRO A 208 1.28 -10.79 20.83
N GLU A 209 2.19 -11.64 20.37
CA GLU A 209 3.38 -11.27 19.60
C GLU A 209 3.06 -10.80 18.18
N VAL A 210 1.90 -11.14 17.64
CA VAL A 210 1.42 -10.73 16.31
C VAL A 210 0.61 -9.44 16.36
N LEU A 211 -0.04 -9.16 17.49
CA LEU A 211 -0.88 -7.97 17.67
C LEU A 211 -0.23 -6.64 17.26
N PRO A 212 1.09 -6.39 17.51
CA PRO A 212 1.72 -5.16 17.07
C PRO A 212 1.76 -4.96 15.53
N PHE A 213 1.61 -6.04 14.77
CA PHE A 213 1.58 -6.01 13.31
C PHE A 213 0.15 -5.98 12.75
N HIS A 214 -0.84 -6.29 13.59
CA HIS A 214 -2.24 -6.16 13.24
C HIS A 214 -2.62 -4.68 13.28
N ARG A 215 -2.81 -4.11 12.12
CA ARG A 215 -3.47 -2.81 11.98
C ARG A 215 -4.95 -3.12 11.86
N GLY A 216 -5.73 -2.81 12.91
CA GLY A 216 -7.17 -2.96 12.85
C GLY A 216 -7.74 -2.22 11.64
N GLU A 217 -8.98 -2.50 11.24
CA GLU A 217 -9.66 -1.79 10.13
C GLU A 217 -9.65 -0.25 10.30
N ARG A 218 -9.44 0.24 11.54
CA ARG A 218 -9.24 1.66 11.85
C ARG A 218 -7.90 2.23 11.34
N ASP A 219 -6.90 1.39 11.11
CA ASP A 219 -5.54 1.79 10.75
C ASP A 219 -5.17 1.43 9.29
N GLY A 220 -6.13 1.07 8.47
CA GLY A 220 -5.97 1.05 7.03
C GLY A 220 -5.49 2.42 6.54
N GLY A 221 -4.61 2.47 5.54
CA GLY A 221 -4.15 3.73 4.97
C GLY A 221 -5.32 4.64 4.63
N LEU A 222 -5.14 5.93 4.85
CA LEU A 222 -6.16 6.94 4.60
C LEU A 222 -5.58 8.07 3.77
N VAL A 223 -6.25 8.42 2.69
CA VAL A 223 -5.97 9.64 1.92
C VAL A 223 -7.15 10.59 2.05
N VAL A 224 -6.91 11.75 2.64
CA VAL A 224 -7.87 12.86 2.70
C VAL A 224 -7.41 13.93 1.71
N LEU A 225 -8.13 14.10 0.62
CA LEU A 225 -7.85 15.12 -0.39
C LEU A 225 -8.74 16.35 -0.16
N LEU A 226 -8.12 17.45 0.26
CA LEU A 226 -8.83 18.74 0.37
C LEU A 226 -8.66 19.50 -0.94
N THR A 227 -9.78 19.85 -1.58
CA THR A 227 -9.82 20.68 -2.80
C THR A 227 -10.56 22.00 -2.55
N GLY A 228 -10.26 23.01 -3.32
CA GLY A 228 -10.87 24.34 -3.22
C GLY A 228 -9.94 25.44 -3.72
N LEU A 229 -10.44 26.66 -3.81
CA LEU A 229 -9.71 27.81 -4.34
C LEU A 229 -8.48 28.20 -3.50
N SER A 230 -7.55 28.95 -4.07
CA SER A 230 -6.47 29.58 -3.29
C SER A 230 -7.10 30.47 -2.20
N GLY A 231 -6.55 30.48 -0.99
CA GLY A 231 -7.12 31.26 0.12
C GLY A 231 -8.39 30.68 0.77
N SER A 232 -8.92 29.54 0.30
CA SER A 232 -10.14 28.93 0.86
C SER A 232 -9.96 28.30 2.26
N GLY A 233 -8.72 28.23 2.81
CA GLY A 233 -8.48 27.70 4.15
C GLY A 233 -8.05 26.24 4.22
N LYS A 234 -7.87 25.54 3.07
CA LYS A 234 -7.47 24.10 3.00
C LYS A 234 -6.32 23.73 3.93
N SER A 235 -5.19 24.42 3.81
CA SER A 235 -4.00 24.12 4.61
C SER A 235 -4.21 24.34 6.11
N THR A 236 -5.06 25.30 6.47
CA THR A 236 -5.38 25.58 7.88
C THR A 236 -6.24 24.45 8.45
N VAL A 237 -7.30 24.07 7.76
CA VAL A 237 -8.17 22.95 8.17
C VAL A 237 -7.36 21.65 8.20
N ALA A 238 -6.56 21.38 7.16
CA ALA A 238 -5.73 20.17 7.10
C ALA A 238 -4.78 20.05 8.31
N ARG A 239 -4.14 21.15 8.76
CA ARG A 239 -3.28 21.13 9.95
C ARG A 239 -4.05 20.81 11.23
N HIS A 240 -5.26 21.37 11.40
CA HIS A 240 -6.10 21.08 12.57
C HIS A 240 -6.56 19.62 12.58
N VAL A 241 -7.01 19.10 11.44
CA VAL A 241 -7.38 17.69 11.28
C VAL A 241 -6.17 16.79 11.55
N ALA A 242 -4.98 17.13 11.01
CA ALA A 242 -3.76 16.37 11.24
C ALA A 242 -3.38 16.32 12.73
N ALA A 243 -3.46 17.43 13.44
CA ALA A 243 -3.18 17.49 14.87
C ALA A 243 -4.12 16.56 15.66
N ARG A 244 -5.43 16.64 15.40
CA ARG A 244 -6.43 15.78 16.07
C ARG A 244 -6.23 14.30 15.78
N LEU A 245 -5.94 13.92 14.54
CA LEU A 245 -5.66 12.52 14.18
C LEU A 245 -4.35 12.02 14.83
N THR A 246 -3.34 12.89 14.97
CA THR A 246 -2.10 12.53 15.66
C THR A 246 -2.34 12.29 17.15
N GLU A 247 -3.21 13.07 17.80
CA GLU A 247 -3.61 12.86 19.20
C GLU A 247 -4.26 11.48 19.41
N THR A 248 -4.90 10.91 18.39
CA THR A 248 -5.46 9.55 18.45
C THR A 248 -4.44 8.45 18.15
N GLY A 249 -3.16 8.79 18.02
CA GLY A 249 -2.06 7.85 17.74
C GLY A 249 -1.88 7.48 16.28
N ARG A 250 -2.55 8.15 15.34
CA ARG A 250 -2.33 7.93 13.90
C ARG A 250 -1.02 8.53 13.42
N VAL A 251 -0.34 7.84 12.52
CA VAL A 251 0.80 8.40 11.78
C VAL A 251 0.27 9.26 10.64
N VAL A 252 0.44 10.58 10.75
CA VAL A 252 -0.14 11.54 9.81
C VAL A 252 0.95 12.26 9.02
N SER A 253 0.80 12.33 7.70
CA SER A 253 1.61 13.13 6.79
C SER A 253 0.75 14.22 6.15
N LEU A 254 1.25 15.46 6.16
CA LEU A 254 0.59 16.59 5.52
C LEU A 254 1.33 16.94 4.21
N LEU A 255 0.62 16.89 3.09
CA LEU A 255 1.09 17.31 1.77
C LEU A 255 0.45 18.66 1.43
N ASP A 256 1.06 19.77 1.89
CA ASP A 256 0.63 21.11 1.54
C ASP A 256 0.96 21.40 0.07
N GLY A 257 0.00 21.97 -0.66
CA GLY A 257 0.15 22.21 -2.09
C GLY A 257 1.33 23.14 -2.45
N ASP A 258 1.68 24.08 -1.58
CA ASP A 258 2.79 25.00 -1.82
C ASP A 258 4.15 24.33 -1.57
N GLU A 259 4.26 23.58 -0.47
CA GLU A 259 5.48 22.83 -0.14
C GLU A 259 5.77 21.75 -1.20
N VAL A 260 4.73 21.03 -1.63
CA VAL A 260 4.86 20.04 -2.71
C VAL A 260 5.33 20.69 -4.00
N ARG A 261 4.83 21.89 -4.34
CA ARG A 261 5.30 22.61 -5.53
C ARG A 261 6.77 22.96 -5.48
N GLN A 262 7.28 23.30 -4.33
CA GLN A 262 8.70 23.65 -4.17
C GLN A 262 9.60 22.41 -4.21
N LEU A 263 9.19 21.31 -3.62
CA LEU A 263 10.04 20.13 -3.42
C LEU A 263 9.82 19.02 -4.47
N LEU A 264 8.57 18.59 -4.68
CA LEU A 264 8.25 17.47 -5.56
C LEU A 264 7.90 17.90 -6.99
N SER A 265 7.41 19.13 -7.15
CA SER A 265 6.94 19.64 -8.43
C SER A 265 7.72 20.89 -8.89
N ALA A 266 8.96 21.04 -8.42
CA ALA A 266 9.87 22.07 -8.91
C ALA A 266 9.99 21.98 -10.45
N GLY A 267 9.87 23.14 -11.12
CA GLY A 267 9.91 23.20 -12.58
C GLY A 267 8.55 23.03 -13.28
N LEU A 268 7.48 22.63 -12.60
CA LEU A 268 6.13 22.69 -13.18
C LEU A 268 5.60 24.13 -13.19
N GLY A 269 5.03 24.54 -14.31
CA GLY A 269 4.31 25.80 -14.48
C GLY A 269 2.93 25.81 -13.82
N PHE A 270 2.11 26.80 -14.21
CA PHE A 270 0.74 26.96 -13.72
C PHE A 270 -0.31 26.67 -14.80
N ASP A 271 0.10 26.25 -15.99
CA ASP A 271 -0.78 25.78 -17.05
C ASP A 271 -1.58 24.54 -16.61
N ALA A 272 -2.64 24.21 -17.34
CA ALA A 272 -3.55 23.10 -17.01
C ALA A 272 -2.81 21.75 -16.88
N ALA A 273 -1.87 21.46 -17.78
CA ALA A 273 -1.11 20.20 -17.79
C ALA A 273 -0.17 20.11 -16.57
N SER A 274 0.52 21.20 -16.24
CA SER A 274 1.39 21.29 -15.07
C SER A 274 0.59 21.13 -13.77
N ARG A 275 -0.62 21.70 -13.69
CA ARG A 275 -1.52 21.51 -12.54
C ARG A 275 -2.01 20.09 -12.40
N ALA A 276 -2.41 19.45 -13.50
CA ALA A 276 -2.79 18.04 -13.51
C ALA A 276 -1.63 17.14 -13.07
N MET A 277 -0.42 17.36 -13.59
CA MET A 277 0.77 16.62 -13.19
C MET A 277 1.12 16.82 -11.71
N ASN A 278 0.96 18.02 -11.16
CA ASN A 278 1.18 18.27 -9.74
C ASN A 278 0.21 17.46 -8.86
N VAL A 279 -1.08 17.45 -9.21
CA VAL A 279 -2.10 16.66 -8.49
C VAL A 279 -1.79 15.16 -8.58
N ARG A 280 -1.39 14.68 -9.76
CA ARG A 280 -0.99 13.29 -9.99
C ARG A 280 0.21 12.88 -9.10
N ARG A 281 1.26 13.71 -9.02
CA ARG A 281 2.42 13.47 -8.15
C ARG A 281 2.01 13.39 -6.68
N ILE A 282 1.16 14.32 -6.22
CA ILE A 282 0.60 14.32 -4.86
C ILE A 282 -0.18 13.02 -4.61
N GLY A 283 -1.05 12.63 -5.54
CA GLY A 283 -1.83 11.39 -5.45
C GLY A 283 -0.97 10.15 -5.34
N TRP A 284 0.09 10.07 -6.15
CA TRP A 284 1.02 8.95 -6.12
C TRP A 284 1.75 8.85 -4.77
N VAL A 285 2.29 9.95 -4.26
CA VAL A 285 2.97 9.98 -2.95
C VAL A 285 2.00 9.63 -1.83
N ALA A 286 0.78 10.21 -1.86
CA ALA A 286 -0.26 9.93 -0.87
C ALA A 286 -0.64 8.44 -0.86
N ALA A 287 -0.82 7.84 -2.03
CA ALA A 287 -1.12 6.41 -2.16
C ALA A 287 0.01 5.52 -1.58
N ARG A 288 1.30 5.86 -1.84
CA ARG A 288 2.44 5.10 -1.28
C ARG A 288 2.53 5.18 0.24
N ILE A 289 2.28 6.36 0.83
CA ILE A 289 2.25 6.52 2.29
C ILE A 289 1.07 5.73 2.89
N ALA A 290 -0.10 5.82 2.26
CA ALA A 290 -1.29 5.13 2.72
C ALA A 290 -1.18 3.60 2.57
N GLU A 291 -0.55 3.09 1.51
CA GLU A 291 -0.23 1.67 1.35
C GLU A 291 0.60 1.12 2.51
N ALA A 292 1.51 1.94 3.04
CA ALA A 292 2.26 1.62 4.25
C ALA A 292 1.44 1.77 5.55
N GLY A 293 0.12 2.08 5.44
CA GLY A 293 -0.82 2.26 6.55
C GLY A 293 -0.77 3.65 7.19
N GLY A 294 -0.13 4.63 6.54
CA GLY A 294 -0.14 6.02 6.99
C GLY A 294 -1.45 6.74 6.66
N THR A 295 -1.70 7.85 7.34
CA THR A 295 -2.77 8.79 7.01
C THR A 295 -2.16 10.00 6.31
N VAL A 296 -2.72 10.38 5.16
CA VAL A 296 -2.25 11.54 4.39
C VAL A 296 -3.37 12.55 4.27
N LEU A 297 -3.07 13.81 4.64
CA LEU A 297 -3.89 14.95 4.29
C LEU A 297 -3.19 15.72 3.17
N ALA A 298 -3.79 15.73 1.99
CA ALA A 298 -3.28 16.46 0.83
C ALA A 298 -4.14 17.70 0.56
N ALA A 299 -3.54 18.89 0.48
CA ALA A 299 -4.25 20.15 0.37
C ALA A 299 -3.91 20.98 -0.89
N PRO A 300 -3.85 20.37 -2.10
CA PRO A 300 -3.72 21.13 -3.34
C PRO A 300 -5.02 21.86 -3.69
N ILE A 301 -4.99 22.71 -4.72
CA ILE A 301 -6.22 23.27 -5.33
C ILE A 301 -7.03 22.14 -5.98
N ALA A 302 -6.39 21.21 -6.70
CA ALA A 302 -6.98 20.09 -7.45
C ALA A 302 -8.24 20.52 -8.26
N PRO A 303 -8.10 21.42 -9.24
CA PRO A 303 -9.24 22.11 -9.82
C PRO A 303 -10.10 21.26 -10.74
N PHE A 304 -9.58 20.16 -11.28
CA PHE A 304 -10.23 19.34 -12.30
C PHE A 304 -10.76 18.02 -11.70
N ALA A 305 -11.97 17.63 -12.13
CA ALA A 305 -12.62 16.39 -11.66
C ALA A 305 -11.78 15.14 -11.97
N ASP A 306 -11.23 15.04 -13.19
CA ASP A 306 -10.41 13.90 -13.63
C ASP A 306 -9.17 13.71 -12.72
N GLY A 307 -8.51 14.80 -12.35
CA GLY A 307 -7.35 14.73 -11.46
C GLY A 307 -7.71 14.22 -10.06
N ARG A 308 -8.86 14.62 -9.51
CA ARG A 308 -9.35 14.13 -8.22
C ARG A 308 -9.76 12.66 -8.29
N ALA A 309 -10.43 12.26 -9.38
CA ALA A 309 -10.79 10.86 -9.63
C ALA A 309 -9.54 9.97 -9.77
N GLU A 310 -8.48 10.46 -10.42
CA GLU A 310 -7.22 9.73 -10.52
C GLU A 310 -6.57 9.52 -9.15
N VAL A 311 -6.56 10.53 -8.26
CA VAL A 311 -6.05 10.40 -6.89
C VAL A 311 -6.86 9.39 -6.09
N ARG A 312 -8.21 9.42 -6.19
CA ARG A 312 -9.11 8.43 -5.57
C ARG A 312 -8.72 7.01 -6.01
N ARG A 313 -8.62 6.80 -7.33
CA ARG A 313 -8.25 5.50 -7.88
C ARG A 313 -6.89 5.00 -7.36
N MET A 314 -5.87 5.87 -7.32
CA MET A 314 -4.55 5.51 -6.79
C MET A 314 -4.61 5.11 -5.31
N ALA A 315 -5.41 5.80 -4.49
CA ALA A 315 -5.59 5.46 -3.09
C ALA A 315 -6.30 4.10 -2.91
N GLU A 316 -7.38 3.88 -3.66
CA GLU A 316 -8.15 2.63 -3.63
C GLU A 316 -7.33 1.43 -4.12
N GLU A 317 -6.54 1.60 -5.19
CA GLU A 317 -5.62 0.57 -5.70
C GLU A 317 -4.50 0.23 -4.68
N ALA A 318 -4.11 1.19 -3.85
CA ALA A 318 -3.19 0.98 -2.74
C ALA A 318 -3.86 0.36 -1.50
N GLY A 319 -5.15 -0.01 -1.58
CA GLY A 319 -5.91 -0.56 -0.46
C GLY A 319 -6.25 0.47 0.63
N ALA A 320 -6.09 1.77 0.34
CA ALA A 320 -6.38 2.85 1.27
C ALA A 320 -7.82 3.33 1.14
N ARG A 321 -8.35 3.86 2.24
CA ARG A 321 -9.60 4.64 2.22
C ARG A 321 -9.33 6.01 1.62
N PHE A 322 -10.30 6.55 0.91
CA PHE A 322 -10.23 7.87 0.33
C PHE A 322 -11.38 8.73 0.82
N VAL A 323 -11.06 9.98 1.20
CA VAL A 323 -12.06 10.99 1.60
C VAL A 323 -11.79 12.27 0.82
N LEU A 324 -12.80 12.74 0.09
CA LEU A 324 -12.74 14.00 -0.65
C LEU A 324 -13.42 15.12 0.14
N VAL A 325 -12.65 16.15 0.48
CA VAL A 325 -13.13 17.33 1.20
C VAL A 325 -13.20 18.52 0.24
N HIS A 326 -14.40 19.04 0.00
CA HIS A 326 -14.57 20.28 -0.73
C HIS A 326 -14.59 21.49 0.22
N VAL A 327 -13.57 22.34 0.14
CA VAL A 327 -13.51 23.61 0.87
C VAL A 327 -14.15 24.68 -0.02
N ALA A 328 -15.45 24.85 0.13
CA ALA A 328 -16.36 25.63 -0.74
C ALA A 328 -16.44 27.12 -0.35
N THR A 329 -15.40 27.64 0.27
CA THR A 329 -15.33 29.08 0.62
C THR A 329 -15.54 29.93 -0.62
N PRO A 330 -16.47 30.91 -0.61
CA PRO A 330 -16.77 31.77 -1.76
C PRO A 330 -15.55 32.48 -2.34
N LEU A 331 -15.55 32.70 -3.66
CA LEU A 331 -14.44 33.32 -4.37
C LEU A 331 -14.12 34.72 -3.81
N GLU A 332 -15.16 35.48 -3.52
CA GLU A 332 -15.03 36.87 -2.99
C GLU A 332 -14.31 36.86 -1.65
N VAL A 333 -14.56 35.88 -0.80
CA VAL A 333 -13.89 35.72 0.49
C VAL A 333 -12.42 35.28 0.29
N CYS A 334 -12.18 34.36 -0.65
CA CYS A 334 -10.83 33.92 -1.00
C CYS A 334 -9.99 35.07 -1.54
N GLU A 335 -10.58 35.91 -2.42
CA GLU A 335 -9.98 37.08 -3.02
C GLU A 335 -9.72 38.18 -1.96
N ALA A 336 -10.67 38.45 -1.05
CA ALA A 336 -10.47 39.39 0.05
C ALA A 336 -9.36 38.95 1.01
N ARG A 337 -9.15 37.65 1.19
CA ARG A 337 -8.04 37.13 2.00
C ARG A 337 -6.68 37.28 1.34
N ASP A 338 -6.58 37.12 0.06
CA ASP A 338 -5.42 37.15 -0.87
C ASP A 338 -4.02 37.21 -0.19
N ARG A 339 -3.72 36.34 0.74
CA ARG A 339 -2.50 36.34 1.57
C ARG A 339 -1.19 36.35 0.78
N LYS A 340 -1.24 35.94 -0.50
CA LYS A 340 -0.07 35.81 -1.38
C LYS A 340 -0.04 36.84 -2.49
N GLY A 341 -1.04 37.71 -2.57
CA GLY A 341 -1.20 38.68 -3.66
C GLY A 341 -1.48 38.09 -5.03
N LEU A 342 -1.86 36.78 -5.06
CA LEU A 342 -2.05 36.06 -6.32
C LEU A 342 -3.33 36.46 -7.05
N TYR A 343 -4.41 36.83 -6.31
CA TYR A 343 -5.64 37.34 -6.92
C TYR A 343 -5.39 38.70 -7.52
N ALA A 344 -4.73 39.61 -6.79
CA ALA A 344 -4.35 40.93 -7.30
C ALA A 344 -3.49 40.80 -8.57
N ALA A 345 -2.49 39.90 -8.57
CA ALA A 345 -1.66 39.63 -9.75
C ALA A 345 -2.44 39.03 -10.92
N ALA A 346 -3.41 38.17 -10.66
CA ALA A 346 -4.28 37.58 -11.70
C ALA A 346 -5.23 38.64 -12.31
N ARG A 347 -5.78 39.55 -11.48
CA ARG A 347 -6.68 40.65 -11.95
C ARG A 347 -5.96 41.66 -12.85
N VAL A 348 -4.68 41.93 -12.60
CA VAL A 348 -3.88 42.81 -13.46
C VAL A 348 -3.20 42.05 -14.63
N GLY A 349 -3.46 40.73 -14.78
CA GLY A 349 -2.96 39.92 -15.89
C GLY A 349 -1.51 39.47 -15.77
N THR A 350 -0.85 39.72 -14.63
CA THR A 350 0.53 39.26 -14.37
C THR A 350 0.59 37.72 -14.18
N VAL A 351 -0.48 37.12 -13.65
CA VAL A 351 -0.68 35.68 -13.58
C VAL A 351 -1.79 35.31 -14.58
N THR A 352 -1.45 34.57 -15.61
CA THR A 352 -2.35 34.35 -16.76
C THR A 352 -3.32 33.20 -16.59
N GLU A 353 -2.96 32.15 -15.88
CA GLU A 353 -3.82 30.96 -15.67
C GLU A 353 -4.09 30.73 -14.18
N PHE A 354 -4.93 31.58 -13.58
CA PHE A 354 -5.24 31.49 -12.16
C PHE A 354 -6.62 30.89 -11.91
N THR A 355 -6.68 29.79 -11.14
CA THR A 355 -7.91 29.05 -10.84
C THR A 355 -8.93 29.95 -10.12
N GLY A 356 -10.13 30.05 -10.66
CA GLY A 356 -11.22 30.88 -10.14
C GLY A 356 -11.27 32.28 -10.72
N VAL A 357 -10.25 32.75 -11.47
CA VAL A 357 -10.23 34.06 -12.13
C VAL A 357 -10.16 33.89 -13.66
N SER A 358 -9.04 33.38 -14.18
CA SER A 358 -8.77 33.17 -15.60
C SER A 358 -8.73 31.70 -16.01
N SER A 359 -8.88 30.78 -15.07
CA SER A 359 -8.94 29.34 -15.29
C SER A 359 -10.06 28.72 -14.45
N PRO A 360 -10.79 27.72 -14.98
CA PRO A 360 -11.92 27.14 -14.28
C PRO A 360 -11.52 26.37 -13.01
N TYR A 361 -12.46 26.31 -12.08
CA TYR A 361 -12.50 25.37 -10.97
C TYR A 361 -13.77 24.54 -11.09
N GLU A 362 -13.63 23.26 -11.25
CA GLU A 362 -14.72 22.29 -11.31
C GLU A 362 -15.06 21.86 -9.88
N ALA A 363 -16.12 22.45 -9.31
CA ALA A 363 -16.57 22.08 -7.98
C ALA A 363 -16.95 20.57 -7.94
N PRO A 364 -16.44 19.80 -6.95
CA PRO A 364 -16.78 18.38 -6.85
C PRO A 364 -18.27 18.19 -6.53
N THR A 365 -18.88 17.25 -7.21
CA THR A 365 -20.27 16.79 -6.96
C THR A 365 -20.30 15.51 -6.13
N ASP A 366 -19.14 14.89 -5.92
CA ASP A 366 -18.89 13.61 -5.24
C ASP A 366 -18.05 13.77 -3.96
N ALA A 367 -18.04 14.98 -3.37
CA ALA A 367 -17.33 15.22 -2.12
C ALA A 367 -18.01 14.48 -0.96
N ASP A 368 -17.20 13.80 -0.13
CA ASP A 368 -17.68 13.12 1.09
C ASP A 368 -18.09 14.15 2.16
N VAL A 369 -17.45 15.32 2.18
CA VAL A 369 -17.82 16.46 3.01
C VAL A 369 -17.53 17.78 2.31
N THR A 370 -18.44 18.73 2.47
CA THR A 370 -18.28 20.11 1.98
C THR A 370 -18.30 21.06 3.17
N ILE A 371 -17.28 21.91 3.27
CA ILE A 371 -17.12 22.88 4.35
C ILE A 371 -16.94 24.30 3.78
N ASP A 372 -17.45 25.30 4.49
CA ASP A 372 -17.20 26.71 4.21
C ASP A 372 -16.46 27.35 5.38
N THR A 373 -15.23 27.81 5.15
CA THR A 373 -14.40 28.44 6.20
C THR A 373 -14.72 29.92 6.43
N SER A 374 -15.71 30.47 5.74
CA SER A 374 -16.23 31.83 6.01
C SER A 374 -17.35 31.82 7.03
N ALA A 375 -18.02 30.70 7.24
CA ALA A 375 -19.27 30.56 8.02
C ALA A 375 -19.05 30.08 9.47
N GLY A 376 -17.79 29.91 9.93
CA GLY A 376 -17.53 29.39 11.27
C GLY A 376 -16.05 29.41 11.65
N THR A 377 -15.70 28.72 12.73
CA THR A 377 -14.32 28.56 13.18
C THR A 377 -13.59 27.45 12.42
N VAL A 378 -12.26 27.47 12.49
CA VAL A 378 -11.44 26.40 11.89
C VAL A 378 -11.66 25.06 12.61
N GLU A 379 -11.92 25.09 13.91
CA GLU A 379 -12.22 23.94 14.76
C GLU A 379 -13.53 23.27 14.33
N GLU A 380 -14.58 24.04 14.04
CA GLU A 380 -15.85 23.52 13.54
C GLU A 380 -15.70 22.88 12.15
N ALA A 381 -14.95 23.54 11.26
CA ALA A 381 -14.65 23.00 9.94
C ALA A 381 -13.83 21.69 10.05
N ALA A 382 -12.83 21.65 10.92
CA ALA A 382 -12.04 20.45 11.18
C ALA A 382 -12.88 19.31 11.78
N ALA A 383 -13.81 19.63 12.69
CA ALA A 383 -14.72 18.63 13.27
C ALA A 383 -15.63 18.00 12.21
N GLN A 384 -16.15 18.77 11.24
CA GLN A 384 -16.92 18.22 10.12
C GLN A 384 -16.09 17.26 9.27
N VAL A 385 -14.83 17.60 8.99
CA VAL A 385 -13.92 16.71 8.26
C VAL A 385 -13.62 15.43 9.07
N LEU A 386 -13.36 15.56 10.38
CA LEU A 386 -13.10 14.41 11.25
C LEU A 386 -14.31 13.46 11.32
N ALA A 387 -15.54 14.00 11.33
CA ALA A 387 -16.75 13.18 11.31
C ALA A 387 -16.92 12.35 10.03
N ALA A 388 -16.38 12.81 8.90
CA ALA A 388 -16.36 12.06 7.63
C ALA A 388 -15.22 11.02 7.57
N ILE A 389 -14.24 11.08 8.49
CA ILE A 389 -13.14 10.13 8.56
C ILE A 389 -13.54 8.95 9.44
N PRO A 390 -13.51 7.72 8.96
CA PRO A 390 -13.80 6.55 9.77
C PRO A 390 -12.88 6.47 11.00
N GLY A 391 -13.48 6.44 12.20
CA GLY A 391 -12.73 6.47 13.47
C GLY A 391 -12.08 7.82 13.79
N GLY A 392 -12.49 8.90 13.13
CA GLY A 392 -11.98 10.25 13.36
C GLY A 392 -12.70 11.03 14.45
N ALA A 393 -13.88 10.60 14.85
CA ALA A 393 -14.61 11.19 15.96
C ALA A 393 -14.18 10.52 17.28
N ALA A 394 -13.42 11.22 18.09
CA ALA A 394 -13.21 10.96 19.50
C ALA A 394 -13.39 12.26 20.29
#